data_ba9ca4aba9b4d7c72b153bb9dfd87e23
#
_entry.id   ba9ca4aba9b4d7c72b153bb9dfd87e23
#
_cell.length_a   1.000
_cell.length_b   1.000
_cell.length_c   1.000
_cell.angle_alpha   90.00
_cell.angle_beta   90.00
_cell.angle_gamma   90.00
#
_symmetry.space_group_name_H-M   'P 1'
#
loop_
_entity.id
_entity.type
_entity.pdbx_description
1 polymer ?
#
loop_
_entity_poly.entity_id
_entity_poly.type
_entity_poly.pdbx_seq_one_letter_code
_entity_poly.pdbx_strand_id
1 'polypeptide(L)'
;MKKGLKLLSLALVLTLLFSCKKDSEGTPATSGKTAKFTITANGVNSSDDYVSFVIVGGDTKGTKTIWKVNGVTRNNEAAISLGKDDFTGSTKTYVIETVLPVDVITTSVQSLNFNASYQISYKAEIDGKVITNDDGVTVDVNKDYTHQFDY
;
A
#
# COMPACT_ATOMS: atom_id res chain seq x y z
N MET A 1 -37.34 70.07 10.92
CA MET A 1 -37.10 68.94 10.03
C MET A 1 -35.68 68.41 10.19
N LYS A 2 -35.30 67.79 11.32
CA LYS A 2 -33.95 67.19 11.54
C LYS A 2 -33.99 66.07 12.59
N LYS A 3 -34.98 65.19 12.60
CA LYS A 3 -35.09 64.08 13.56
C LYS A 3 -35.31 62.70 12.92
N GLY A 4 -35.31 62.59 11.59
CA GLY A 4 -35.57 61.31 10.90
C GLY A 4 -34.35 60.53 10.43
N LEU A 5 -33.12 61.07 10.54
CA LEU A 5 -31.95 60.51 9.88
C LEU A 5 -31.04 59.68 10.82
N LYS A 6 -31.36 59.59 12.11
CA LYS A 6 -30.54 58.81 13.09
C LYS A 6 -31.06 57.42 13.40
N LEU A 7 -32.24 57.04 12.94
CA LEU A 7 -32.84 55.71 13.19
C LEU A 7 -32.57 54.71 12.04
N LEU A 8 -32.14 55.18 10.86
CA LEU A 8 -31.84 54.30 9.74
C LEU A 8 -30.44 53.70 9.75
N SER A 9 -29.54 54.30 10.56
CA SER A 9 -28.14 53.84 10.66
C SER A 9 -27.93 52.68 11.67
N LEU A 10 -28.92 52.44 12.55
CA LEU A 10 -28.76 51.38 13.61
C LEU A 10 -29.33 50.02 13.15
N ALA A 11 -30.14 50.00 12.11
CA ALA A 11 -30.72 48.73 11.62
C ALA A 11 -29.79 47.96 10.67
N LEU A 12 -28.70 48.56 10.18
CA LEU A 12 -27.82 47.96 9.18
C LEU A 12 -26.63 47.23 9.80
N VAL A 13 -26.41 47.31 11.11
CA VAL A 13 -25.26 46.70 11.79
C VAL A 13 -25.59 45.32 12.42
N LEU A 14 -26.88 44.94 12.44
CA LEU A 14 -27.30 43.70 13.15
C LEU A 14 -27.44 42.49 12.24
N THR A 15 -27.13 42.56 10.93
CA THR A 15 -27.32 41.45 10.02
C THR A 15 -26.01 40.67 9.61
N LEU A 16 -24.87 40.98 10.26
CA LEU A 16 -23.60 40.40 9.88
C LEU A 16 -23.06 39.31 10.84
N LEU A 17 -23.86 38.81 11.79
CA LEU A 17 -23.36 37.85 12.80
C LEU A 17 -23.92 36.45 12.70
N PHE A 18 -24.55 36.03 11.62
CA PHE A 18 -24.96 34.64 11.43
C PHE A 18 -24.35 34.01 10.19
N SER A 19 -23.02 34.10 10.07
CA SER A 19 -22.29 33.17 9.20
C SER A 19 -21.33 32.34 10.08
N CYS A 20 -21.86 31.64 11.06
CA CYS A 20 -21.21 30.43 11.53
C CYS A 20 -21.39 29.38 10.45
N LYS A 21 -20.44 29.29 9.55
CA LYS A 21 -20.20 28.08 8.78
C LYS A 21 -19.99 26.98 9.81
N LYS A 22 -20.95 26.09 9.93
CA LYS A 22 -20.76 24.81 10.60
C LYS A 22 -19.69 24.11 9.79
N ASP A 23 -18.46 24.19 10.24
CA ASP A 23 -17.43 23.29 9.76
C ASP A 23 -17.97 21.88 10.06
N SER A 24 -18.38 21.20 8.99
CA SER A 24 -18.57 19.77 9.08
C SER A 24 -17.24 19.23 9.60
N GLU A 25 -17.28 18.65 10.79
CA GLU A 25 -16.20 17.81 11.27
C GLU A 25 -15.94 16.78 10.18
N GLY A 26 -14.96 17.08 9.33
CA GLY A 26 -14.43 16.12 8.40
C GLY A 26 -13.96 14.98 9.28
N THR A 27 -14.52 13.79 9.05
CA THR A 27 -13.94 12.56 9.57
C THR A 27 -12.43 12.69 9.39
N PRO A 28 -11.60 12.56 10.45
CA PRO A 28 -10.15 12.66 10.29
C PRO A 28 -9.78 11.78 9.10
N ALA A 29 -9.19 12.35 8.08
CA ALA A 29 -8.65 11.56 6.98
C ALA A 29 -7.72 10.57 7.67
N THR A 30 -8.02 9.27 7.56
CA THR A 30 -7.11 8.24 8.04
C THR A 30 -5.84 8.43 7.25
N SER A 31 -4.86 9.10 7.89
CA SER A 31 -3.53 9.19 7.32
C SER A 31 -3.01 7.76 7.20
N GLY A 32 -2.56 7.38 6.04
CA GLY A 32 -2.06 6.04 5.75
C GLY A 32 -2.57 5.51 4.43
N LYS A 33 -1.88 4.53 3.90
CA LYS A 33 -2.13 3.90 2.60
C LYS A 33 -2.59 2.47 2.79
N THR A 34 -3.52 2.02 1.96
CA THR A 34 -3.82 0.60 1.82
C THR A 34 -3.00 0.02 0.68
N ALA A 35 -2.58 -1.23 0.81
CA ALA A 35 -1.81 -1.90 -0.23
C ALA A 35 -2.33 -3.30 -0.52
N LYS A 36 -2.16 -3.71 -1.78
CA LYS A 36 -2.33 -5.08 -2.23
C LYS A 36 -1.21 -5.44 -3.20
N PHE A 37 -0.49 -6.47 -2.85
CA PHE A 37 0.56 -7.06 -3.68
C PHE A 37 0.09 -8.41 -4.21
N THR A 38 0.27 -8.64 -5.51
CA THR A 38 0.05 -9.95 -6.13
C THR A 38 1.39 -10.41 -6.70
N ILE A 39 1.89 -11.52 -6.20
CA ILE A 39 3.19 -12.09 -6.57
C ILE A 39 2.95 -13.47 -7.12
N THR A 40 3.37 -13.72 -8.34
CA THR A 40 3.30 -15.03 -8.97
C THR A 40 4.69 -15.47 -9.41
N ALA A 41 5.05 -16.70 -9.13
CA ALA A 41 6.23 -17.34 -9.69
C ALA A 41 5.87 -18.67 -10.34
N ASN A 42 6.53 -18.97 -11.46
CA ASN A 42 6.32 -20.17 -12.23
C ASN A 42 7.65 -20.77 -12.68
N GLY A 43 7.90 -22.02 -12.32
CA GLY A 43 9.09 -22.77 -12.73
C GLY A 43 10.28 -22.62 -11.77
N VAL A 44 10.05 -22.10 -10.55
CA VAL A 44 11.12 -21.98 -9.52
C VAL A 44 11.59 -23.36 -9.09
N ASN A 45 12.90 -23.58 -9.14
CA ASN A 45 13.60 -24.78 -8.66
C ASN A 45 14.34 -24.47 -7.35
N SER A 46 14.01 -25.17 -6.26
CA SER A 46 14.60 -24.93 -4.95
C SER A 46 16.10 -25.18 -4.87
N SER A 47 16.66 -25.99 -5.79
CA SER A 47 18.10 -26.30 -5.78
C SER A 47 18.95 -25.20 -6.39
N ASP A 48 18.42 -24.51 -7.42
CA ASP A 48 19.22 -23.70 -8.34
C ASP A 48 18.78 -22.23 -8.41
N ASP A 49 17.67 -21.89 -7.75
CA ASP A 49 17.11 -20.52 -7.81
C ASP A 49 17.16 -19.85 -6.45
N TYR A 50 17.30 -18.55 -6.47
CA TYR A 50 17.09 -17.68 -5.31
C TYR A 50 15.90 -16.78 -5.54
N VAL A 51 14.92 -16.86 -4.65
CA VAL A 51 13.74 -16.01 -4.67
C VAL A 51 13.52 -15.46 -3.27
N SER A 52 13.36 -14.16 -3.16
CA SER A 52 13.06 -13.47 -1.91
C SER A 52 12.15 -12.27 -2.20
N PHE A 53 10.98 -12.25 -1.57
CA PHE A 53 10.09 -11.09 -1.49
C PHE A 53 9.90 -10.72 -0.03
N VAL A 54 10.32 -9.52 0.34
CA VAL A 54 10.15 -8.99 1.70
C VAL A 54 9.30 -7.72 1.62
N ILE A 55 8.15 -7.73 2.28
CA ILE A 55 7.22 -6.60 2.34
C ILE A 55 7.11 -6.16 3.78
N VAL A 56 7.44 -4.91 4.05
CA VAL A 56 7.41 -4.32 5.40
C VAL A 56 6.39 -3.20 5.41
N GLY A 57 5.56 -3.15 6.43
CA GLY A 57 4.65 -2.04 6.66
C GLY A 57 4.83 -1.47 8.08
N GLY A 58 4.49 -0.20 8.24
CA GLY A 58 4.55 0.45 9.53
C GLY A 58 3.62 1.64 9.64
N ASP A 59 3.20 1.92 10.86
CA ASP A 59 2.49 3.12 11.24
C ASP A 59 3.15 3.79 12.44
N THR A 60 2.79 5.05 12.69
CA THR A 60 3.29 5.83 13.84
C THR A 60 2.80 5.30 15.19
N LYS A 61 1.83 4.38 15.21
CA LYS A 61 1.25 3.78 16.42
C LYS A 61 1.98 2.50 16.85
N GLY A 62 2.90 1.99 16.02
CA GLY A 62 3.63 0.76 16.27
C GLY A 62 2.76 -0.51 16.12
N THR A 63 1.75 -0.47 15.28
CA THR A 63 0.89 -1.62 14.97
C THR A 63 1.72 -2.72 14.33
N LYS A 64 1.54 -3.96 14.78
CA LYS A 64 2.27 -5.12 14.26
C LYS A 64 1.40 -6.04 13.39
N THR A 65 0.10 -6.12 13.63
CA THR A 65 -0.82 -6.90 12.80
C THR A 65 -1.23 -6.07 11.59
N ILE A 66 -0.40 -6.06 10.57
CA ILE A 66 -0.54 -5.19 9.39
C ILE A 66 -1.05 -5.98 8.19
N TRP A 67 -0.66 -7.24 8.05
CA TRP A 67 -0.81 -8.00 6.83
C TRP A 67 -1.80 -9.15 6.92
N LYS A 68 -2.44 -9.45 5.81
CA LYS A 68 -3.05 -10.75 5.51
C LYS A 68 -2.41 -11.32 4.25
N VAL A 69 -2.21 -12.63 4.23
CA VAL A 69 -1.65 -13.39 3.10
C VAL A 69 -2.69 -14.39 2.64
N ASN A 70 -3.09 -14.33 1.38
CA ASN A 70 -4.16 -15.17 0.80
C ASN A 70 -5.44 -15.16 1.66
N GLY A 71 -5.81 -13.97 2.16
CA GLY A 71 -6.99 -13.76 3.00
C GLY A 71 -6.82 -14.09 4.49
N VAL A 72 -5.69 -14.67 4.90
CA VAL A 72 -5.42 -15.05 6.31
C VAL A 72 -4.59 -13.95 6.99
N THR A 73 -5.12 -13.38 8.07
CA THR A 73 -4.42 -12.35 8.85
C THR A 73 -3.19 -12.92 9.56
N ARG A 74 -2.08 -12.20 9.46
CA ARG A 74 -0.78 -12.53 10.08
C ARG A 74 -0.64 -11.71 11.37
N ASN A 75 -0.93 -12.35 12.50
CA ASN A 75 -0.92 -11.68 13.80
C ASN A 75 0.50 -11.37 14.25
N ASN A 76 0.73 -10.11 14.67
CA ASN A 76 2.03 -9.61 15.16
C ASN A 76 3.16 -9.67 14.11
N GLU A 77 2.83 -9.69 12.82
CA GLU A 77 3.78 -9.63 11.73
C GLU A 77 3.69 -8.28 11.01
N ALA A 78 4.67 -7.40 11.21
CA ALA A 78 4.81 -6.14 10.48
C ALA A 78 5.55 -6.33 9.14
N ALA A 79 6.14 -7.49 8.91
CA ALA A 79 6.80 -7.87 7.67
C ALA A 79 6.32 -9.25 7.22
N ILE A 80 6.19 -9.42 5.90
CA ILE A 80 5.98 -10.71 5.24
C ILE A 80 7.23 -11.03 4.44
N SER A 81 7.73 -12.24 4.60
CA SER A 81 8.86 -12.77 3.82
C SER A 81 8.40 -14.04 3.11
N LEU A 82 8.57 -14.06 1.79
CA LEU A 82 8.35 -15.23 0.95
C LEU A 82 9.69 -15.59 0.31
N GLY A 83 10.10 -16.84 0.48
CA GLY A 83 11.36 -17.36 -0.06
C GLY A 83 11.13 -18.36 -1.21
N LYS A 84 12.22 -18.92 -1.72
CA LYS A 84 12.19 -19.91 -2.80
C LYS A 84 11.26 -21.10 -2.49
N ASP A 85 11.23 -21.56 -1.23
CA ASP A 85 10.44 -22.72 -0.84
C ASP A 85 8.92 -22.47 -0.94
N ASP A 86 8.48 -21.22 -0.80
CA ASP A 86 7.11 -20.81 -1.00
C ASP A 86 6.69 -20.95 -2.47
N PHE A 87 7.64 -20.79 -3.40
CA PHE A 87 7.39 -20.75 -4.84
C PHE A 87 7.80 -22.03 -5.59
N THR A 88 8.49 -22.95 -4.96
CA THR A 88 8.99 -24.17 -5.60
C THR A 88 7.86 -25.05 -6.16
N GLY A 89 8.07 -25.61 -7.33
CA GLY A 89 7.20 -26.57 -8.00
C GLY A 89 6.25 -25.92 -9.02
N SER A 90 4.95 -26.20 -8.91
CA SER A 90 3.94 -25.60 -9.80
C SER A 90 3.82 -24.11 -9.57
N THR A 91 3.21 -23.39 -10.54
CA THR A 91 2.89 -21.94 -10.38
C THR A 91 2.24 -21.65 -9.04
N LYS A 92 2.80 -20.71 -8.32
CA LYS A 92 2.33 -20.22 -7.01
C LYS A 92 2.00 -18.74 -7.11
N THR A 93 0.90 -18.36 -6.51
CA THR A 93 0.47 -16.95 -6.38
C THR A 93 0.18 -16.62 -4.94
N TYR A 94 0.75 -15.52 -4.46
CA TYR A 94 0.46 -14.93 -3.16
C TYR A 94 -0.18 -13.58 -3.32
N VAL A 95 -1.25 -13.35 -2.57
CA VAL A 95 -1.92 -12.06 -2.44
C VAL A 95 -1.68 -11.57 -1.01
N ILE A 96 -0.97 -10.45 -0.89
CA ILE A 96 -0.62 -9.83 0.39
C ILE A 96 -1.31 -8.48 0.46
N GLU A 97 -2.11 -8.25 1.51
CA GLU A 97 -2.92 -7.04 1.64
C GLU A 97 -2.77 -6.46 3.05
N THR A 98 -2.85 -5.15 3.16
CA THR A 98 -2.96 -4.50 4.46
C THR A 98 -4.32 -4.77 5.08
N VAL A 99 -4.39 -5.02 6.40
CA VAL A 99 -5.66 -5.14 7.16
C VAL A 99 -6.16 -3.77 7.62
N LEU A 100 -5.30 -2.77 7.63
CA LEU A 100 -5.58 -1.37 7.99
C LEU A 100 -4.62 -0.45 7.20
N PRO A 101 -4.93 0.85 7.05
CA PRO A 101 -3.99 1.79 6.44
C PRO A 101 -2.71 1.92 7.26
N VAL A 102 -1.56 2.03 6.57
CA VAL A 102 -0.22 2.18 7.16
C VAL A 102 0.50 3.40 6.59
N ASP A 103 1.46 3.96 7.33
CA ASP A 103 2.14 5.20 6.95
C ASP A 103 3.28 4.94 5.95
N VAL A 104 3.94 3.80 6.07
CA VAL A 104 5.11 3.41 5.25
C VAL A 104 4.96 1.97 4.79
N ILE A 105 5.32 1.74 3.53
CA ILE A 105 5.42 0.41 2.94
C ILE A 105 6.69 0.35 2.11
N THR A 106 7.53 -0.65 2.37
CA THR A 106 8.73 -0.95 1.60
C THR A 106 8.69 -2.39 1.13
N THR A 107 9.06 -2.62 -0.12
CA THR A 107 9.18 -3.97 -0.69
C THR A 107 10.58 -4.15 -1.26
N SER A 108 11.24 -5.26 -0.88
CA SER A 108 12.48 -5.72 -1.49
C SER A 108 12.24 -7.02 -2.23
N VAL A 109 12.65 -7.06 -3.48
CA VAL A 109 12.52 -8.22 -4.36
C VAL A 109 13.90 -8.61 -4.85
N GLN A 110 14.24 -9.90 -4.72
CA GLN A 110 15.46 -10.48 -5.27
C GLN A 110 15.13 -11.83 -5.88
N SER A 111 15.33 -11.94 -7.17
CA SER A 111 15.09 -13.17 -7.94
C SER A 111 16.29 -13.41 -8.85
N LEU A 112 17.06 -14.44 -8.54
CA LEU A 112 18.28 -14.82 -9.23
C LEU A 112 18.12 -16.25 -9.75
N ASN A 113 18.72 -16.52 -10.90
CA ASN A 113 18.70 -17.85 -11.52
C ASN A 113 20.12 -18.34 -11.77
N PHE A 114 20.36 -19.61 -11.53
CA PHE A 114 21.68 -20.25 -11.74
C PHE A 114 21.61 -21.41 -12.74
N ASN A 115 20.44 -21.73 -13.27
CA ASN A 115 20.27 -22.87 -14.17
C ASN A 115 19.09 -22.64 -15.17
N ALA A 116 17.96 -23.33 -14.99
CA ALA A 116 16.80 -23.20 -15.86
C ALA A 116 15.99 -21.95 -15.53
N SER A 117 15.65 -21.16 -16.54
CA SER A 117 14.90 -19.92 -16.36
C SER A 117 13.50 -20.17 -15.76
N TYR A 118 13.03 -19.21 -14.98
CA TYR A 118 11.69 -19.16 -14.42
C TYR A 118 11.04 -17.79 -14.65
N GLN A 119 9.78 -17.65 -14.32
CA GLN A 119 9.04 -16.39 -14.52
C GLN A 119 8.52 -15.85 -13.20
N ILE A 120 8.57 -14.51 -13.08
CA ILE A 120 8.01 -13.74 -11.98
C ILE A 120 7.00 -12.74 -12.53
N SER A 121 5.87 -12.59 -11.83
CA SER A 121 4.99 -11.44 -11.96
C SER A 121 4.86 -10.75 -10.61
N TYR A 122 5.00 -9.43 -10.61
CA TYR A 122 4.85 -8.59 -9.43
C TYR A 122 3.91 -7.42 -9.72
N LYS A 123 2.81 -7.34 -8.99
CA LYS A 123 1.86 -6.24 -9.09
C LYS A 123 1.66 -5.61 -7.72
N ALA A 124 1.77 -4.27 -7.66
CA ALA A 124 1.48 -3.46 -6.49
C ALA A 124 0.31 -2.51 -6.77
N GLU A 125 -0.69 -2.55 -5.90
CA GLU A 125 -1.84 -1.65 -5.88
C GLU A 125 -1.81 -0.88 -4.56
N ILE A 126 -1.77 0.46 -4.65
CA ILE A 126 -1.79 1.37 -3.49
C ILE A 126 -3.07 2.21 -3.57
N ASP A 127 -3.87 2.19 -2.51
CA ASP A 127 -5.18 2.85 -2.45
C ASP A 127 -6.06 2.50 -3.67
N GLY A 128 -6.02 1.22 -4.07
CA GLY A 128 -6.75 0.68 -5.20
C GLY A 128 -6.22 1.07 -6.59
N LYS A 129 -5.09 1.79 -6.67
CA LYS A 129 -4.45 2.14 -7.94
C LYS A 129 -3.24 1.25 -8.18
N VAL A 130 -3.12 0.72 -9.39
CA VAL A 130 -1.93 -0.02 -9.83
C VAL A 130 -0.76 0.96 -9.97
N ILE A 131 0.30 0.74 -9.19
CA ILE A 131 1.53 1.54 -9.21
C ILE A 131 2.65 0.79 -9.93
N THR A 132 2.73 -0.53 -9.75
CA THR A 132 3.70 -1.40 -10.42
C THR A 132 2.96 -2.59 -11.01
N ASN A 133 3.32 -3.00 -12.21
CA ASN A 133 2.77 -4.18 -12.87
C ASN A 133 3.80 -4.80 -13.82
N ASP A 134 4.65 -5.64 -13.26
CA ASP A 134 5.63 -6.42 -13.99
C ASP A 134 5.06 -7.82 -14.20
N ASP A 135 4.73 -8.16 -15.43
CA ASP A 135 4.05 -9.41 -15.77
C ASP A 135 4.94 -10.33 -16.59
N GLY A 136 5.07 -11.58 -16.15
CA GLY A 136 5.79 -12.64 -16.87
C GLY A 136 7.27 -12.34 -17.12
N VAL A 137 7.93 -11.61 -16.19
CA VAL A 137 9.36 -11.32 -16.32
C VAL A 137 10.16 -12.61 -16.23
N THR A 138 10.93 -12.90 -17.27
CA THR A 138 11.84 -14.05 -17.26
C THR A 138 13.09 -13.71 -16.46
N VAL A 139 13.43 -14.57 -15.51
CA VAL A 139 14.66 -14.57 -14.74
C VAL A 139 15.53 -15.70 -15.28
N ASP A 140 16.74 -15.39 -15.73
CA ASP A 140 17.69 -16.36 -16.29
C ASP A 140 19.11 -16.05 -15.81
N VAL A 141 20.08 -16.88 -16.15
CA VAL A 141 21.48 -16.76 -15.67
C VAL A 141 22.16 -15.43 -16.03
N ASN A 142 21.58 -14.64 -16.91
CA ASN A 142 22.07 -13.34 -17.34
C ASN A 142 21.13 -12.19 -16.99
N LYS A 143 19.98 -12.47 -16.38
CA LYS A 143 18.95 -11.48 -16.14
C LYS A 143 18.24 -11.74 -14.82
N ASP A 144 18.62 -11.01 -13.83
CA ASP A 144 18.00 -11.00 -12.51
C ASP A 144 16.72 -10.12 -12.52
N TYR A 145 15.83 -10.35 -11.55
CA TYR A 145 14.77 -9.43 -11.20
C TYR A 145 14.98 -8.96 -9.76
N THR A 146 15.65 -7.80 -9.61
CA THR A 146 16.01 -7.23 -8.31
C THR A 146 15.54 -5.79 -8.24
N HIS A 147 14.64 -5.51 -7.29
CA HIS A 147 14.03 -4.19 -7.09
C HIS A 147 13.82 -3.87 -5.61
N GLN A 148 13.84 -2.58 -5.31
CA GLN A 148 13.32 -2.03 -4.06
C GLN A 148 12.30 -0.96 -4.40
N PHE A 149 11.13 -1.03 -3.73
CA PHE A 149 10.05 -0.08 -3.90
C PHE A 149 9.66 0.49 -2.55
N ASP A 150 9.45 1.81 -2.52
CA ASP A 150 8.91 2.55 -1.37
C ASP A 150 7.58 3.19 -1.80
N TYR A 151 6.51 2.95 -1.03
CA TYR A 151 5.16 3.38 -1.33
C TYR A 151 4.59 4.32 -0.27
#